data_1ceadbec76b0ef6c6f98e9f0c4114793
#
_entry.id   1ceadbec76b0ef6c6f98e9f0c4114793
#
_cell.length_a   1.000
_cell.length_b   1.000
_cell.length_c   1.000
_cell.angle_alpha   90.00
_cell.angle_beta   90.00
_cell.angle_gamma   90.00
#
_symmetry.space_group_name_H-M   'P 1'
#
loop_
_entity.id
_entity.type
_entity.pdbx_description
1 polymer ?
#
loop_
_entity_poly.entity_id
_entity_poly.type
_entity_poly.pdbx_seq_one_letter_code
_entity_poly.pdbx_strand_id
1 'polypeptide(L)'
;MLERSDRTRAARVAAALAAGILTCAALLAVCLYLSLSLPSEFDASGWPEAEDSVVWTVETKCENGRLYVTGYAVEAGLRMYEVNTRILLYDAGTGRYLELPTQMSVREDAAALPGMGADAAFGGFCASA
;
A
#
# COMPACT_ATOMS: atom_id res chain seq x y z
N MET A 1 41.62 8.33 -39.80
CA MET A 1 41.42 6.96 -39.29
C MET A 1 41.20 6.90 -37.77
N LEU A 2 41.82 7.76 -36.98
CA LEU A 2 41.67 7.86 -35.51
C LEU A 2 40.26 8.30 -35.07
N GLU A 3 39.65 9.26 -35.74
CA GLU A 3 38.33 9.80 -35.38
C GLU A 3 37.17 8.80 -35.46
N ARG A 4 37.25 7.79 -36.31
CA ARG A 4 36.24 6.74 -36.43
C ARG A 4 36.30 5.72 -35.29
N SER A 5 37.51 5.48 -34.76
CA SER A 5 37.75 4.61 -33.59
C SER A 5 37.17 5.23 -32.31
N ASP A 6 37.33 6.54 -32.12
CA ASP A 6 36.85 7.24 -30.92
C ASP A 6 35.33 7.33 -30.91
N ARG A 7 34.69 7.55 -32.05
CA ARG A 7 33.20 7.53 -32.15
C ARG A 7 32.61 6.16 -31.81
N THR A 8 33.25 5.08 -32.25
CA THR A 8 32.76 3.71 -31.92
C THR A 8 32.96 3.38 -30.45
N ARG A 9 34.05 3.86 -29.82
CA ARG A 9 34.32 3.70 -28.40
C ARG A 9 33.28 4.49 -27.55
N ALA A 10 33.04 5.73 -27.92
CA ALA A 10 32.05 6.58 -27.26
C ALA A 10 30.63 5.97 -27.34
N ALA A 11 30.24 5.45 -28.52
CA ALA A 11 28.96 4.79 -28.72
C ALA A 11 28.82 3.52 -27.84
N ARG A 12 29.89 2.72 -27.73
CA ARG A 12 29.86 1.53 -26.82
C ARG A 12 29.74 1.91 -25.38
N VAL A 13 30.44 2.94 -24.92
CA VAL A 13 30.33 3.46 -23.55
C VAL A 13 28.92 3.99 -23.27
N ALA A 14 28.36 4.77 -24.17
CA ALA A 14 26.99 5.27 -24.05
C ALA A 14 25.96 4.15 -24.01
N ALA A 15 26.11 3.11 -24.87
CA ALA A 15 25.23 1.95 -24.85
C ALA A 15 25.35 1.15 -23.54
N ALA A 16 26.56 0.98 -23.01
CA ALA A 16 26.76 0.30 -21.73
C ALA A 16 26.13 1.08 -20.54
N LEU A 17 26.28 2.42 -20.54
CA LEU A 17 25.65 3.28 -19.54
C LEU A 17 24.12 3.22 -19.65
N ALA A 18 23.56 3.32 -20.84
CA ALA A 18 22.12 3.21 -21.06
C ALA A 18 21.57 1.84 -20.61
N ALA A 19 22.27 0.75 -20.93
CA ALA A 19 21.90 -0.58 -20.46
C ALA A 19 21.94 -0.67 -18.91
N GLY A 20 22.97 -0.11 -18.28
CA GLY A 20 23.08 -0.05 -16.82
C GLY A 20 21.92 0.70 -16.16
N ILE A 21 21.57 1.87 -16.69
CA ILE A 21 20.45 2.69 -16.20
C ILE A 21 19.11 1.93 -16.34
N LEU A 22 18.88 1.30 -17.50
CA LEU A 22 17.66 0.52 -17.74
C LEU A 22 17.56 -0.69 -16.78
N THR A 23 18.67 -1.38 -16.54
CA THR A 23 18.70 -2.50 -15.59
C THR A 23 18.39 -2.04 -14.17
N CYS A 24 19.00 -0.94 -13.70
CA CYS A 24 18.71 -0.37 -12.39
C CYS A 24 17.25 0.08 -12.26
N ALA A 25 16.71 0.73 -13.28
CA ALA A 25 15.30 1.15 -13.30
C ALA A 25 14.35 -0.06 -13.25
N ALA A 26 14.63 -1.13 -13.99
CA ALA A 26 13.85 -2.35 -13.97
C ALA A 26 13.89 -3.03 -12.61
N LEU A 27 15.07 -3.15 -11.99
CA LEU A 27 15.22 -3.71 -10.64
C LEU A 27 14.47 -2.88 -9.59
N LEU A 28 14.57 -1.56 -9.66
CA LEU A 28 13.84 -0.67 -8.76
C LEU A 28 12.33 -0.84 -8.93
N ALA A 29 11.83 -0.91 -10.16
CA ALA A 29 10.41 -1.12 -10.44
C ALA A 29 9.91 -2.46 -9.87
N VAL A 30 10.69 -3.54 -10.02
CA VAL A 30 10.38 -4.85 -9.44
C VAL A 30 10.39 -4.81 -7.91
N CYS A 31 11.40 -4.20 -7.28
CA CYS A 31 11.45 -4.05 -5.83
C CYS A 31 10.26 -3.25 -5.29
N LEU A 32 9.90 -2.14 -5.94
CA LEU A 32 8.72 -1.35 -5.58
C LEU A 32 7.43 -2.14 -5.74
N TYR A 33 7.29 -2.85 -6.85
CA TYR A 33 6.12 -3.70 -7.08
C TYR A 33 5.97 -4.76 -5.99
N LEU A 34 7.03 -5.45 -5.63
CA LEU A 34 7.01 -6.47 -4.58
C LEU A 34 6.68 -5.86 -3.21
N SER A 35 7.29 -4.73 -2.86
CA SER A 35 7.03 -4.05 -1.57
C SER A 35 5.59 -3.53 -1.46
N LEU A 36 4.97 -3.13 -2.57
CA LEU A 36 3.60 -2.59 -2.58
C LEU A 36 2.52 -3.66 -2.78
N SER A 37 2.90 -4.88 -3.15
CA SER A 37 1.95 -5.94 -3.53
C SER A 37 1.97 -7.14 -2.60
N LEU A 38 2.99 -7.27 -1.75
CA LEU A 38 3.10 -8.41 -0.85
C LEU A 38 2.82 -8.00 0.60
N PRO A 39 2.10 -8.85 1.36
CA PRO A 39 1.97 -8.69 2.79
C PRO A 39 3.34 -8.68 3.48
N SER A 40 3.49 -7.87 4.51
CA SER A 40 4.71 -7.81 5.32
C SER A 40 4.43 -8.11 6.79
N GLU A 41 5.41 -8.68 7.50
CA GLU A 41 5.27 -8.88 8.94
C GLU A 41 5.19 -7.53 9.65
N PHE A 42 4.29 -7.42 10.61
CA PHE A 42 4.05 -6.22 11.38
C PHE A 42 4.04 -6.54 12.88
N ASP A 43 4.77 -5.75 13.67
CA ASP A 43 4.75 -5.84 15.12
C ASP A 43 3.67 -4.90 15.68
N ALA A 44 2.55 -5.46 16.10
CA ALA A 44 1.44 -4.74 16.70
C ALA A 44 1.52 -4.67 18.24
N SER A 45 2.54 -5.23 18.87
CA SER A 45 2.62 -5.39 20.33
C SER A 45 2.62 -4.07 21.12
N GLY A 46 3.03 -2.98 20.49
CA GLY A 46 3.05 -1.64 21.08
C GLY A 46 1.82 -0.78 20.77
N TRP A 47 0.86 -1.32 20.05
CA TRP A 47 -0.33 -0.55 19.65
C TRP A 47 -1.44 -0.70 20.69
N PRO A 48 -2.08 0.42 21.10
CA PRO A 48 -3.23 0.35 21.98
C PRO A 48 -4.41 -0.31 21.26
N GLU A 49 -5.29 -0.93 22.04
CA GLU A 49 -6.59 -1.38 21.52
C GLU A 49 -7.42 -0.17 21.07
N ALA A 50 -8.28 -0.40 20.08
CA ALA A 50 -9.16 0.65 19.57
C ALA A 50 -10.10 1.15 20.68
N GLU A 51 -10.31 2.45 20.72
CA GLU A 51 -11.34 3.05 21.58
C GLU A 51 -12.73 2.77 21.00
N ASP A 52 -13.75 2.73 21.85
CA ASP A 52 -15.16 2.51 21.45
C ASP A 52 -15.71 3.62 20.54
N SER A 53 -14.97 4.72 20.40
CA SER A 53 -15.31 5.85 19.53
C SER A 53 -15.12 5.59 18.02
N VAL A 54 -14.37 4.53 17.67
CA VAL A 54 -14.10 4.18 16.27
C VAL A 54 -15.24 3.36 15.70
N VAL A 55 -15.89 3.88 14.67
CA VAL A 55 -16.91 3.15 13.91
C VAL A 55 -16.25 2.55 12.67
N TRP A 56 -16.39 1.24 12.51
CA TRP A 56 -15.76 0.54 11.41
C TRP A 56 -16.68 -0.52 10.78
N THR A 57 -16.42 -0.82 9.53
CA THR A 57 -16.98 -1.98 8.83
C THR A 57 -15.92 -2.63 7.97
N VAL A 58 -15.97 -3.94 7.84
CA VAL A 58 -15.04 -4.73 7.05
C VAL A 58 -15.80 -5.76 6.24
N GLU A 59 -15.57 -5.77 4.96
CA GLU A 59 -16.05 -6.77 4.01
C GLU A 59 -14.86 -7.52 3.44
N THR A 60 -14.95 -8.85 3.42
CA THR A 60 -13.90 -9.71 2.87
C THR A 60 -14.40 -10.51 1.69
N LYS A 61 -13.62 -10.59 0.63
CA LYS A 61 -13.92 -11.40 -0.56
C LYS A 61 -12.66 -12.15 -1.00
N CYS A 62 -12.80 -13.45 -1.21
CA CYS A 62 -11.77 -14.26 -1.86
C CYS A 62 -12.14 -14.48 -3.32
N GLU A 63 -11.27 -14.06 -4.23
CA GLU A 63 -11.48 -14.21 -5.66
C GLU A 63 -10.14 -14.54 -6.36
N ASN A 64 -10.16 -15.60 -7.19
CA ASN A 64 -8.96 -16.07 -7.91
C ASN A 64 -7.72 -16.31 -7.00
N GLY A 65 -7.92 -16.79 -5.78
CA GLY A 65 -6.86 -17.05 -4.81
C GLY A 65 -6.29 -15.80 -4.15
N ARG A 66 -6.93 -14.63 -4.32
CA ARG A 66 -6.59 -13.39 -3.63
C ARG A 66 -7.65 -13.02 -2.61
N LEU A 67 -7.19 -12.53 -1.48
CA LEU A 67 -8.04 -11.93 -0.45
C LEU A 67 -8.17 -10.43 -0.73
N TYR A 68 -9.40 -9.95 -0.79
CA TYR A 68 -9.73 -8.53 -0.83
C TYR A 68 -10.44 -8.16 0.47
N VAL A 69 -9.98 -7.08 1.07
CA VAL A 69 -10.55 -6.52 2.30
C VAL A 69 -10.92 -5.08 2.02
N THR A 70 -12.19 -4.74 2.14
CA THR A 70 -12.70 -3.39 1.91
C THR A 70 -13.54 -2.94 3.09
N GLY A 71 -13.65 -1.65 3.29
CA GLY A 71 -14.46 -1.11 4.37
C GLY A 71 -14.16 0.34 4.67
N TYR A 72 -14.50 0.74 5.87
CA TYR A 72 -14.12 2.04 6.43
C TYR A 72 -13.83 1.91 7.93
N ALA A 73 -12.99 2.81 8.44
CA ALA A 73 -12.78 3.03 9.86
C ALA A 73 -12.74 4.55 10.08
N VAL A 74 -13.66 5.05 10.86
CA VAL A 74 -13.89 6.49 11.06
C VAL A 74 -14.14 6.81 12.52
N GLU A 75 -13.75 8.00 12.93
CA GLU A 75 -13.99 8.51 14.27
C GLU A 75 -14.50 9.94 14.19
N ALA A 76 -15.52 10.26 14.99
CA ALA A 76 -16.11 11.58 15.03
C ALA A 76 -15.07 12.63 15.49
N GLY A 77 -14.94 13.72 14.73
CA GLY A 77 -14.01 14.81 15.04
C GLY A 77 -12.58 14.61 14.53
N LEU A 78 -12.23 13.43 14.00
CA LEU A 78 -10.95 13.23 13.32
C LEU A 78 -11.02 13.68 11.86
N ARG A 79 -9.91 14.27 11.39
CA ARG A 79 -9.71 14.60 9.98
C ARG A 79 -9.21 13.37 9.24
N MET A 80 -10.14 12.58 8.69
CA MET A 80 -9.82 11.28 8.10
C MET A 80 -8.85 11.37 6.90
N TYR A 81 -8.76 12.50 6.22
CA TYR A 81 -7.77 12.71 5.15
C TYR A 81 -6.30 12.85 5.66
N GLU A 82 -6.11 13.02 6.97
CA GLU A 82 -4.78 13.06 7.62
C GLU A 82 -4.40 11.71 8.25
N VAL A 83 -5.30 10.71 8.19
CA VAL A 83 -5.14 9.39 8.83
C VAL A 83 -5.02 8.31 7.77
N ASN A 84 -4.11 7.36 7.99
CA ASN A 84 -4.00 6.17 7.15
C ASN A 84 -4.44 4.94 7.94
N THR A 85 -5.42 4.22 7.39
CA THR A 85 -5.83 2.93 7.92
C THR A 85 -4.89 1.83 7.42
N ARG A 86 -4.46 0.95 8.32
CA ARG A 86 -3.68 -0.24 8.00
C ARG A 86 -4.51 -1.48 8.29
N ILE A 87 -4.50 -2.42 7.40
CA ILE A 87 -5.18 -3.69 7.57
C ILE A 87 -4.18 -4.76 7.97
N LEU A 88 -4.36 -5.30 9.16
CA LEU A 88 -3.54 -6.36 9.71
C LEU A 88 -4.33 -7.67 9.74
N LEU A 89 -3.75 -8.74 9.22
CA LEU A 89 -4.24 -10.10 9.38
C LEU A 89 -3.51 -10.76 10.55
N TYR A 90 -4.27 -11.31 11.50
CA TYR A 90 -3.71 -12.11 12.57
C TYR A 90 -3.68 -13.57 12.16
N ASP A 91 -2.49 -14.15 12.12
CA ASP A 91 -2.29 -15.60 11.95
C ASP A 91 -2.29 -16.29 13.31
N ALA A 92 -3.38 -16.95 13.64
CA ALA A 92 -3.53 -17.66 14.90
C ALA A 92 -2.60 -18.87 15.05
N GLY A 93 -2.05 -19.41 13.93
CA GLY A 93 -1.11 -20.52 13.95
C GLY A 93 0.30 -20.12 14.38
N THR A 94 0.73 -18.93 13.98
CA THR A 94 2.07 -18.39 14.28
C THR A 94 2.06 -17.28 15.33
N GLY A 95 0.90 -16.72 15.66
CA GLY A 95 0.76 -15.59 16.57
C GLY A 95 1.27 -14.27 15.98
N ARG A 96 1.41 -14.18 14.67
CA ARG A 96 1.98 -13.01 13.98
C ARG A 96 0.91 -12.19 13.28
N TYR A 97 1.22 -10.90 13.10
CA TYR A 97 0.42 -10.01 12.27
C TYR A 97 1.10 -9.82 10.92
N LEU A 98 0.30 -9.83 9.86
CA LEU A 98 0.70 -9.52 8.49
C LEU A 98 -0.02 -8.25 8.06
N GLU A 99 0.75 -7.21 7.73
CA GLU A 99 0.20 -5.99 7.15
C GLU A 99 -0.10 -6.21 5.66
N LEU A 100 -1.34 -5.95 5.27
CA LEU A 100 -1.75 -6.00 3.88
C LEU A 100 -1.45 -4.66 3.18
N PRO A 101 -1.00 -4.69 1.91
CA PRO A 101 -0.96 -3.50 1.08
C PRO A 101 -2.33 -2.84 1.06
N THR A 102 -2.45 -1.66 1.68
CA THR A 102 -3.72 -0.96 1.87
C THR A 102 -3.70 0.36 1.13
N GLN A 103 -4.79 0.66 0.44
CA GLN A 103 -5.04 1.95 -0.21
C GLN A 103 -6.26 2.60 0.43
N MET A 104 -6.17 3.90 0.68
CA MET A 104 -7.32 4.68 1.13
C MET A 104 -8.29 4.89 -0.03
N SER A 105 -9.58 4.82 0.27
CA SER A 105 -10.66 5.01 -0.70
C SER A 105 -11.72 5.95 -0.15
N VAL A 106 -12.50 6.55 -1.04
CA VAL A 106 -13.62 7.40 -0.65
C VAL A 106 -14.87 6.54 -0.45
N ARG A 107 -15.52 6.69 0.71
CA ARG A 107 -16.76 5.97 1.09
C ARG A 107 -17.80 6.98 1.57
N GLU A 108 -18.72 7.36 0.69
CA GLU A 108 -19.77 8.32 1.02
C GLU A 108 -20.76 7.80 2.08
N ASP A 109 -20.92 6.48 2.17
CA ASP A 109 -21.73 5.84 3.20
C ASP A 109 -21.16 6.06 4.62
N ALA A 110 -19.83 6.18 4.77
CA ALA A 110 -19.22 6.53 6.04
C ALA A 110 -19.55 7.97 6.47
N ALA A 111 -19.60 8.92 5.53
CA ALA A 111 -20.00 10.31 5.81
C ALA A 111 -21.49 10.43 6.15
N ALA A 112 -22.32 9.49 5.73
CA ALA A 112 -23.75 9.46 6.03
C ALA A 112 -24.06 8.93 7.45
N LEU A 113 -23.07 8.45 8.20
CA LEU A 113 -23.27 7.95 9.57
C LEU A 113 -23.65 9.09 10.53
N PRO A 114 -24.55 8.83 11.48
CA PRO A 114 -24.93 9.82 12.48
C PRO A 114 -23.74 10.34 13.29
N GLY A 115 -23.59 11.65 13.37
CA GLY A 115 -22.52 12.30 14.13
C GLY A 115 -21.18 12.39 13.43
N MET A 116 -21.06 11.83 12.21
CA MET A 116 -19.88 11.97 11.37
C MET A 116 -19.98 13.21 10.45
N GLY A 117 -18.84 13.81 10.14
CA GLY A 117 -18.75 14.91 9.19
C GLY A 117 -18.43 14.41 7.78
N ALA A 118 -18.41 15.32 6.80
CA ALA A 118 -18.05 15.03 5.41
C ALA A 118 -16.66 14.38 5.28
N ASP A 119 -15.74 14.68 6.19
CA ASP A 119 -14.38 14.13 6.22
C ASP A 119 -14.37 12.60 6.46
N ALA A 120 -15.42 12.02 7.05
CA ALA A 120 -15.55 10.58 7.24
C ALA A 120 -15.56 9.80 5.91
N ALA A 121 -15.94 10.46 4.79
CA ALA A 121 -15.84 9.84 3.47
C ALA A 121 -14.41 9.37 3.12
N PHE A 122 -13.38 9.97 3.69
CA PHE A 122 -11.98 9.61 3.43
C PHE A 122 -11.47 8.47 4.32
N GLY A 123 -12.30 7.94 5.22
CA GLY A 123 -11.94 6.80 6.09
C GLY A 123 -12.08 5.43 5.43
N GLY A 124 -12.42 5.35 4.16
CA GLY A 124 -12.52 4.12 3.41
C GLY A 124 -11.16 3.51 3.09
N PHE A 125 -11.09 2.19 2.99
CA PHE A 125 -9.90 1.45 2.63
C PHE A 125 -10.19 0.26 1.72
N CYS A 126 -9.16 -0.13 0.96
CA CYS A 126 -9.11 -1.35 0.18
C CYS A 126 -7.73 -1.99 0.33
N ALA A 127 -7.67 -3.23 0.77
CA ALA A 127 -6.45 -4.00 0.90
C ALA A 127 -6.56 -5.32 0.15
N SER A 128 -5.42 -5.89 -0.27
CA SER A 128 -5.39 -7.18 -0.96
C SER A 128 -4.11 -7.97 -0.66
N ALA A 129 -4.23 -9.29 -0.69
CA ALA A 129 -3.12 -10.24 -0.55
C ALA A 129 -3.29 -11.40 -1.53
#